data_2664b16635ce389a5ee3ccf23f9e4696
#
_entry.id   2664b16635ce389a5ee3ccf23f9e4696
#
_cell.length_a   1.000
_cell.length_b   1.000
_cell.length_c   1.000
_cell.angle_alpha   90.00
_cell.angle_beta   90.00
_cell.angle_gamma   90.00
#
_symmetry.space_group_name_H-M   'P 1'
#
loop_
_entity.id
_entity.type
_entity.pdbx_description
1 polymer ?
#
loop_
_entity_poly.entity_id
_entity_poly.type
_entity_poly.pdbx_seq_one_letter_code
_entity_poly.pdbx_strand_id
1 'polypeptide(L)'
;TSSTQVITLRGESTEMGNPDFGTVVEMDGVRLSGNATAASTSGTDTRNIGNSNVERIEVITGVPSVEYGDLTNGVVKIVTRKGKSPLIVDVAVRPTTQSYAVSKGVELGGKVGVLNLSYERVHSVSDIASPYTSYVRNAFGVRYSNSLHTKTGKTLSVDFSLNGNVGGNNTEADPDAFKETYTKSRDNALWSSLSFNP
;
A
#
# COMPACT_ATOMS: atom_id res chain seq x y z
N THR A 1 9.53 9.50 -5.63
CA THR A 1 9.76 9.50 -7.08
C THR A 1 8.44 9.60 -7.82
N SER A 2 8.42 10.30 -8.94
CA SER A 2 7.21 10.45 -9.78
C SER A 2 6.95 9.24 -10.67
N SER A 3 7.92 8.34 -10.82
CA SER A 3 7.80 7.10 -11.62
C SER A 3 7.22 5.95 -10.80
N THR A 4 6.47 5.08 -11.47
CA THR A 4 5.91 3.83 -10.92
C THR A 4 7.00 2.96 -10.29
N GLN A 5 6.74 2.41 -9.13
CA GLN A 5 7.65 1.52 -8.40
C GLN A 5 6.99 0.16 -8.21
N VAL A 6 7.56 -0.86 -8.81
CA VAL A 6 7.07 -2.23 -8.74
C VAL A 6 8.07 -3.09 -7.96
N ILE A 7 7.57 -4.00 -7.12
CA ILE A 7 8.41 -5.02 -6.48
C ILE A 7 8.53 -6.18 -7.45
N THR A 8 9.77 -6.50 -7.83
CA THR A 8 10.11 -7.69 -8.61
C THR A 8 10.93 -8.64 -7.75
N LEU A 9 10.56 -9.89 -7.72
CA LEU A 9 11.34 -10.95 -7.10
C LEU A 9 12.22 -11.63 -8.15
N ARG A 10 13.26 -12.32 -7.69
CA ARG A 10 14.25 -12.97 -8.55
C ARG A 10 13.62 -13.87 -9.60
N GLY A 11 13.94 -13.67 -10.88
CA GLY A 11 13.51 -14.51 -11.99
C GLY A 11 12.47 -13.90 -12.93
N GLU A 12 12.01 -12.68 -12.66
CA GLU A 12 11.17 -11.97 -13.61
C GLU A 12 11.99 -11.58 -14.84
N SER A 13 11.76 -12.26 -15.98
CA SER A 13 12.23 -11.80 -17.26
C SER A 13 11.10 -11.01 -17.92
N THR A 14 11.40 -9.80 -18.34
CA THR A 14 10.48 -8.94 -19.09
C THR A 14 10.10 -9.52 -20.45
N GLU A 15 10.78 -10.60 -20.87
CA GLU A 15 10.60 -11.20 -22.19
C GLU A 15 9.54 -12.31 -22.26
N MET A 16 9.11 -12.87 -21.14
CA MET A 16 8.24 -14.07 -21.14
C MET A 16 6.96 -13.95 -20.35
N GLY A 17 6.54 -12.80 -19.90
CA GLY A 17 5.31 -12.80 -19.12
C GLY A 17 4.85 -11.45 -18.65
N ASN A 18 3.58 -11.38 -18.41
CA ASN A 18 2.93 -10.31 -17.72
C ASN A 18 3.52 -10.25 -16.28
N PRO A 19 4.13 -9.16 -15.83
CA PRO A 19 4.63 -9.01 -14.47
C PRO A 19 3.54 -9.20 -13.39
N ASP A 20 2.26 -9.11 -13.75
CA ASP A 20 1.14 -9.45 -12.87
C ASP A 20 1.08 -10.94 -12.49
N PHE A 21 1.72 -11.84 -13.26
CA PHE A 21 1.83 -13.26 -12.96
C PHE A 21 3.10 -13.62 -12.14
N GLY A 22 4.05 -12.69 -12.03
CA GLY A 22 5.35 -12.97 -11.41
C GLY A 22 5.31 -12.88 -9.89
N THR A 23 5.01 -11.71 -9.38
CA THR A 23 5.04 -11.38 -7.94
C THR A 23 3.71 -10.81 -7.51
N VAL A 24 3.07 -11.44 -6.54
CA VAL A 24 1.85 -10.91 -5.91
C VAL A 24 2.20 -10.09 -4.69
N VAL A 25 1.59 -8.93 -4.57
CA VAL A 25 1.60 -8.13 -3.35
C VAL A 25 0.24 -8.25 -2.67
N GLU A 26 0.25 -8.64 -1.42
CA GLU A 26 -0.92 -8.81 -0.58
C GLU A 26 -0.83 -7.88 0.63
N MET A 27 -1.91 -7.22 0.98
CA MET A 27 -2.00 -6.39 2.17
C MET A 27 -3.17 -6.82 3.05
N ASP A 28 -2.87 -7.22 4.28
CA ASP A 28 -3.86 -7.76 5.24
C ASP A 28 -4.76 -8.86 4.66
N GLY A 29 -4.22 -9.77 3.84
CA GLY A 29 -4.95 -10.86 3.21
C GLY A 29 -5.69 -10.47 1.92
N VAL A 30 -5.55 -9.24 1.44
CA VAL A 30 -6.13 -8.80 0.17
C VAL A 30 -5.03 -8.65 -0.88
N ARG A 31 -5.18 -9.37 -1.99
CA ARG A 31 -4.31 -9.19 -3.15
C ARG A 31 -4.52 -7.80 -3.76
N LEU A 32 -3.45 -7.05 -3.85
CA LEU A 32 -3.47 -5.75 -4.52
C LEU A 32 -3.44 -5.98 -6.04
N SER A 33 -4.33 -5.30 -6.75
CA SER A 33 -4.33 -5.35 -8.21
C SER A 33 -3.11 -4.63 -8.77
N GLY A 34 -2.50 -5.19 -9.81
CA GLY A 34 -1.55 -4.47 -10.63
C GLY A 34 -2.25 -3.33 -11.39
N ASN A 35 -1.51 -2.26 -11.66
CA ASN A 35 -2.00 -1.16 -12.52
C ASN A 35 -1.95 -1.58 -14.01
N ALA A 36 -2.47 -2.77 -14.32
CA ALA A 36 -2.53 -3.26 -15.68
C ALA A 36 -3.56 -2.44 -16.48
N THR A 37 -3.09 -1.72 -17.46
CA THR A 37 -3.93 -1.19 -18.54
C THR A 37 -3.85 -2.12 -19.75
N ALA A 38 -4.81 -2.06 -20.66
CA ALA A 38 -4.77 -2.85 -21.90
C ALA A 38 -3.49 -2.61 -22.75
N ALA A 39 -2.73 -1.56 -22.44
CA ALA A 39 -1.52 -1.16 -23.18
C ALA A 39 -0.21 -1.41 -22.39
N SER A 40 -0.26 -1.67 -21.08
CA SER A 40 0.93 -1.95 -20.28
C SER A 40 0.59 -2.83 -19.10
N THR A 41 1.33 -3.91 -18.96
CA THR A 41 1.29 -4.81 -17.82
C THR A 41 2.39 -4.37 -16.85
N SER A 42 2.05 -3.50 -15.92
CA SER A 42 2.95 -3.17 -14.82
C SER A 42 2.39 -3.78 -13.53
N GLY A 43 3.24 -4.45 -12.77
CA GLY A 43 2.86 -5.05 -11.48
C GLY A 43 2.32 -4.02 -10.48
N THR A 44 2.03 -4.45 -9.27
CA THR A 44 1.47 -3.59 -8.20
C THR A 44 2.38 -2.40 -7.91
N ASP A 45 1.86 -1.19 -8.07
CA ASP A 45 2.59 0.03 -7.72
C ASP A 45 2.68 0.20 -6.20
N THR A 46 3.88 0.02 -5.66
CA THR A 46 4.12 0.14 -4.21
C THR A 46 3.97 1.56 -3.69
N ARG A 47 3.95 2.57 -4.57
CA ARG A 47 3.64 3.94 -4.15
C ARG A 47 2.23 4.06 -3.57
N ASN A 48 1.32 3.14 -3.90
CA ASN A 48 -0.05 3.13 -3.41
C ASN A 48 -0.16 2.59 -1.98
N ILE A 49 0.92 2.03 -1.42
CA ILE A 49 0.96 1.47 -0.09
C ILE A 49 1.48 2.52 0.89
N GLY A 50 0.68 2.87 1.91
CA GLY A 50 1.11 3.74 3.00
C GLY A 50 2.11 3.03 3.90
N ASN A 51 3.31 3.60 4.05
CA ASN A 51 4.39 2.97 4.81
C ASN A 51 4.24 3.17 6.33
N SER A 52 3.54 4.20 6.76
CA SER A 52 3.42 4.58 8.18
C SER A 52 2.68 3.57 9.05
N ASN A 53 1.86 2.72 8.44
CA ASN A 53 1.05 1.72 9.13
C ASN A 53 1.55 0.28 8.96
N VAL A 54 2.67 0.08 8.29
CA VAL A 54 3.24 -1.26 8.09
C VAL A 54 3.88 -1.75 9.39
N GLU A 55 3.49 -2.95 9.83
CA GLU A 55 4.10 -3.65 10.95
C GLU A 55 5.24 -4.55 10.48
N ARG A 56 4.98 -5.34 9.43
CA ARG A 56 5.97 -6.24 8.85
C ARG A 56 5.71 -6.51 7.37
N ILE A 57 6.76 -6.91 6.68
CA ILE A 57 6.72 -7.39 5.30
C ILE A 57 7.30 -8.79 5.30
N GLU A 58 6.54 -9.75 4.78
CA GLU A 58 6.97 -11.13 4.60
C GLU A 58 7.15 -11.39 3.11
N VAL A 59 8.30 -11.91 2.72
CA VAL A 59 8.59 -12.27 1.34
C VAL A 59 8.69 -13.78 1.24
N ILE A 60 7.78 -14.37 0.49
CA ILE A 60 7.73 -15.81 0.22
C ILE A 60 8.24 -16.03 -1.19
N THR A 61 9.40 -16.67 -1.32
CA THR A 61 10.03 -17.01 -2.60
C THR A 61 9.96 -18.51 -2.85
N GLY A 62 9.91 -18.91 -4.10
CA GLY A 62 9.83 -20.31 -4.51
C GLY A 62 8.41 -20.73 -4.91
N VAL A 63 8.08 -22.02 -4.78
CA VAL A 63 6.75 -22.52 -5.12
C VAL A 63 5.79 -22.12 -4.01
N PRO A 64 4.90 -21.14 -4.25
CA PRO A 64 3.94 -20.74 -3.24
C PRO A 64 2.91 -21.83 -2.97
N SER A 65 2.22 -21.73 -1.83
CA SER A 65 1.11 -22.62 -1.50
C SER A 65 0.07 -22.67 -2.62
N VAL A 66 -0.66 -23.78 -2.72
CA VAL A 66 -1.76 -23.98 -3.67
C VAL A 66 -2.84 -22.87 -3.60
N GLU A 67 -2.88 -22.11 -2.51
CA GLU A 67 -3.75 -20.93 -2.35
C GLU A 67 -3.45 -19.83 -3.37
N TYR A 68 -2.23 -19.82 -3.91
CA TYR A 68 -1.74 -18.82 -4.87
C TYR A 68 -1.56 -19.46 -6.26
N GLY A 69 -2.67 -19.84 -6.89
CA GLY A 69 -2.71 -20.72 -8.05
C GLY A 69 -1.94 -20.29 -9.30
N ASP A 70 -1.57 -19.02 -9.47
CA ASP A 70 -1.03 -18.48 -10.72
C ASP A 70 0.31 -17.73 -10.54
N LEU A 71 1.12 -18.11 -9.53
CA LEU A 71 2.36 -17.41 -9.23
C LEU A 71 3.58 -18.18 -9.67
N THR A 72 4.49 -17.50 -10.35
CA THR A 72 5.78 -18.05 -10.76
C THR A 72 6.94 -17.67 -9.83
N ASN A 73 6.89 -16.49 -9.18
CA ASN A 73 8.07 -15.92 -8.51
C ASN A 73 7.93 -15.72 -7.01
N GLY A 74 6.74 -15.48 -6.50
CA GLY A 74 6.52 -15.38 -5.06
C GLY A 74 5.44 -14.39 -4.63
N VAL A 75 5.32 -14.25 -3.30
CA VAL A 75 4.32 -13.40 -2.65
C VAL A 75 5.00 -12.45 -1.68
N VAL A 76 4.64 -11.18 -1.74
CA VAL A 76 5.00 -10.16 -0.75
C VAL A 76 3.78 -9.85 0.09
N LYS A 77 3.79 -10.29 1.35
CA LYS A 77 2.72 -10.02 2.31
C LYS A 77 3.06 -8.81 3.15
N ILE A 78 2.18 -7.84 3.13
CA ILE A 78 2.28 -6.63 3.93
C ILE A 78 1.22 -6.72 5.02
N VAL A 79 1.66 -6.64 6.27
CA VAL A 79 0.77 -6.67 7.43
C VAL A 79 0.79 -5.31 8.09
N THR A 80 -0.40 -4.71 8.24
CA THR A 80 -0.55 -3.44 8.94
C THR A 80 -0.56 -3.62 10.45
N ARG A 81 -0.17 -2.57 11.16
CA ARG A 81 -0.11 -2.58 12.64
C ARG A 81 -1.47 -2.87 13.25
N LYS A 82 -1.47 -3.75 14.23
CA LYS A 82 -2.61 -4.06 15.07
C LYS A 82 -2.24 -3.94 16.55
N GLY A 83 -3.25 -3.70 17.36
CA GLY A 83 -3.03 -3.54 18.80
C GLY A 83 -2.82 -2.08 19.21
N LYS A 84 -2.74 -1.85 20.50
CA LYS A 84 -2.52 -0.53 21.08
C LYS A 84 -1.14 -0.01 20.71
N SER A 85 -1.08 1.21 20.19
CA SER A 85 0.18 1.89 19.88
C SER A 85 0.12 3.37 20.26
N PRO A 86 1.25 3.97 20.64
CA PRO A 86 1.30 5.41 20.89
C PRO A 86 0.97 6.20 19.62
N LEU A 87 0.76 7.49 19.77
CA LEU A 87 0.74 8.40 18.64
C LEU A 87 2.14 8.44 18.01
N ILE A 88 2.23 8.07 16.75
CA ILE A 88 3.46 8.15 15.96
C ILE A 88 3.24 9.21 14.90
N VAL A 89 4.19 10.14 14.81
CA VAL A 89 4.21 11.18 13.79
C VAL A 89 5.56 11.09 13.08
N ASP A 90 5.52 10.82 11.78
CA ASP A 90 6.70 10.74 10.95
C ASP A 90 6.70 11.91 9.95
N VAL A 91 7.81 12.63 9.90
CA VAL A 91 8.03 13.70 8.94
C VAL A 91 9.35 13.47 8.25
N ALA A 92 9.33 13.32 6.94
CA ALA A 92 10.54 13.23 6.16
C ALA A 92 10.53 14.26 5.03
N VAL A 93 11.59 15.07 5.01
CA VAL A 93 11.81 16.08 3.98
C VAL A 93 13.10 15.74 3.25
N ARG A 94 12.98 15.48 1.96
CA ARG A 94 14.07 15.24 1.03
C ARG A 94 13.99 16.26 -0.09
N PRO A 95 15.06 16.48 -0.85
CA PRO A 95 15.06 17.50 -1.90
C PRO A 95 13.87 17.41 -2.87
N THR A 96 13.49 16.20 -3.29
CA THR A 96 12.40 15.98 -4.24
C THR A 96 11.13 15.41 -3.62
N THR A 97 11.13 15.08 -2.32
CA THR A 97 10.00 14.36 -1.70
C THR A 97 9.77 14.84 -0.27
N GLN A 98 8.54 15.16 0.03
CA GLN A 98 8.06 15.47 1.37
C GLN A 98 7.02 14.44 1.77
N SER A 99 7.13 13.88 2.97
CA SER A 99 6.14 12.97 3.51
C SER A 99 5.78 13.32 4.95
N TYR A 100 4.52 13.22 5.24
CA TYR A 100 3.94 13.47 6.57
C TYR A 100 3.03 12.29 6.89
N ALA A 101 3.25 11.65 8.01
CA ALA A 101 2.42 10.53 8.43
C ALA A 101 2.05 10.64 9.90
N VAL A 102 0.87 10.14 10.22
CA VAL A 102 0.38 10.03 11.58
C VAL A 102 -0.32 8.69 11.74
N SER A 103 -0.03 7.99 12.84
CA SER A 103 -0.71 6.74 13.18
C SER A 103 -0.92 6.61 14.69
N LYS A 104 -2.01 5.95 15.09
CA LYS A 104 -2.33 5.67 16.48
C LYS A 104 -3.20 4.43 16.62
N GLY A 105 -2.87 3.58 17.61
CA GLY A 105 -3.72 2.47 18.04
C GLY A 105 -4.42 2.80 19.37
N VAL A 106 -5.75 2.84 19.35
CA VAL A 106 -6.58 3.19 20.50
C VAL A 106 -7.34 1.96 20.99
N GLU A 107 -7.21 1.66 22.27
CA GLU A 107 -8.02 0.65 22.94
C GLU A 107 -9.39 1.22 23.29
N LEU A 108 -10.44 0.59 22.76
CA LEU A 108 -11.83 1.06 22.90
C LEU A 108 -12.49 0.61 24.22
N GLY A 109 -11.70 0.03 25.12
CA GLY A 109 -12.16 -0.51 26.41
C GLY A 109 -12.26 -2.04 26.39
N GLY A 110 -11.99 -2.66 27.54
CA GLY A 110 -11.67 -4.06 27.83
C GLY A 110 -12.35 -5.20 27.06
N LYS A 111 -13.45 -4.98 26.34
CA LYS A 111 -14.14 -6.01 25.54
C LYS A 111 -14.45 -5.54 24.12
N VAL A 112 -14.17 -4.30 23.80
CA VAL A 112 -14.56 -3.71 22.49
C VAL A 112 -13.45 -3.82 21.47
N GLY A 113 -12.21 -4.13 21.88
CA GLY A 113 -11.08 -4.30 21.00
C GLY A 113 -10.25 -3.05 20.79
N VAL A 114 -9.44 -3.05 19.75
CA VAL A 114 -8.47 -2.00 19.42
C VAL A 114 -8.73 -1.47 18.02
N LEU A 115 -8.71 -0.15 17.89
CA LEU A 115 -8.82 0.56 16.63
C LEU A 115 -7.49 1.23 16.29
N ASN A 116 -6.91 0.90 15.16
CA ASN A 116 -5.73 1.56 14.60
C ASN A 116 -6.14 2.46 13.45
N LEU A 117 -5.65 3.68 13.48
CA LEU A 117 -5.87 4.69 12.45
C LEU A 117 -4.53 5.17 11.93
N SER A 118 -4.43 5.35 10.63
CA SER A 118 -3.24 5.91 9.98
C SER A 118 -3.63 6.82 8.83
N TYR A 119 -2.81 7.85 8.64
CA TYR A 119 -2.87 8.75 7.49
C TYR A 119 -1.46 9.11 7.09
N GLU A 120 -1.21 9.13 5.79
CA GLU A 120 0.07 9.52 5.22
C GLU A 120 -0.17 10.39 3.98
N ARG A 121 0.54 11.49 3.89
CA ARG A 121 0.61 12.32 2.70
C ARG A 121 2.04 12.36 2.18
N VAL A 122 2.18 12.07 0.89
CA VAL A 122 3.45 12.17 0.17
C VAL A 122 3.27 13.15 -0.98
N HIS A 123 4.19 14.08 -1.11
CA HIS A 123 4.34 14.97 -2.25
C HIS A 123 5.75 14.80 -2.81
N SER A 124 5.86 14.50 -4.09
CA SER A 124 7.15 14.32 -4.77
C SER A 124 7.15 15.07 -6.09
N VAL A 125 8.25 15.75 -6.37
CA VAL A 125 8.51 16.36 -7.67
C VAL A 125 9.55 15.54 -8.43
N SER A 126 9.51 15.56 -9.77
CA SER A 126 10.47 14.80 -10.59
C SER A 126 11.85 15.45 -10.58
N ASP A 127 11.88 16.76 -10.62
CA ASP A 127 13.11 17.57 -10.59
C ASP A 127 12.85 18.85 -9.79
N ILE A 128 13.85 19.27 -9.01
CA ILE A 128 13.80 20.52 -8.24
C ILE A 128 13.92 21.73 -9.17
N ALA A 129 14.72 21.62 -10.22
CA ALA A 129 14.93 22.68 -11.18
C ALA A 129 13.71 22.85 -12.11
N SER A 130 12.93 21.78 -12.31
CA SER A 130 11.70 21.79 -13.11
C SER A 130 10.55 21.11 -12.34
N PRO A 131 9.93 21.78 -11.38
CA PRO A 131 8.93 21.19 -10.48
C PRO A 131 7.55 20.97 -11.12
N TYR A 132 7.45 21.13 -12.43
CA TYR A 132 6.19 21.03 -13.18
C TYR A 132 5.60 19.63 -13.26
N THR A 133 6.36 18.58 -12.93
CA THR A 133 5.84 17.22 -12.79
C THR A 133 5.90 16.78 -11.34
N SER A 134 4.74 16.61 -10.76
CA SER A 134 4.58 16.22 -9.36
C SER A 134 3.72 14.98 -9.18
N TYR A 135 3.94 14.28 -8.08
CA TYR A 135 3.12 13.18 -7.62
C TYR A 135 2.64 13.48 -6.21
N VAL A 136 1.35 13.36 -5.99
CA VAL A 136 0.73 13.50 -4.66
C VAL A 136 -0.04 12.24 -4.32
N ARG A 137 0.14 11.74 -3.11
CA ARG A 137 -0.62 10.63 -2.57
C ARG A 137 -1.08 10.95 -1.16
N ASN A 138 -2.33 10.64 -0.87
CA ASN A 138 -2.88 10.59 0.48
C ASN A 138 -3.30 9.16 0.72
N ALA A 139 -2.64 8.45 1.63
CA ALA A 139 -2.99 7.10 2.03
C ALA A 139 -3.66 7.13 3.41
N PHE A 140 -4.65 6.30 3.61
CA PHE A 140 -5.33 6.13 4.89
C PHE A 140 -5.50 4.64 5.20
N GLY A 141 -5.49 4.32 6.48
CA GLY A 141 -5.72 2.98 6.97
C GLY A 141 -6.55 3.00 8.25
N VAL A 142 -7.48 2.06 8.31
CA VAL A 142 -8.29 1.77 9.49
C VAL A 142 -8.22 0.29 9.75
N ARG A 143 -7.80 -0.14 10.93
CA ARG A 143 -7.80 -1.53 11.31
C ARG A 143 -8.44 -1.71 12.68
N TYR A 144 -9.43 -2.57 12.75
CA TYR A 144 -10.09 -2.98 13.97
C TYR A 144 -9.73 -4.42 14.29
N SER A 145 -9.34 -4.71 15.52
CA SER A 145 -9.08 -6.05 15.99
C SER A 145 -9.71 -6.28 17.36
N ASN A 146 -10.36 -7.44 17.51
CA ASN A 146 -10.95 -7.87 18.76
C ASN A 146 -10.83 -9.37 18.96
N SER A 147 -10.67 -9.81 20.20
CA SER A 147 -10.66 -11.21 20.60
C SER A 147 -11.83 -11.48 21.54
N LEU A 148 -12.85 -12.14 21.02
CA LEU A 148 -14.06 -12.48 21.74
C LEU A 148 -13.87 -13.85 22.43
N HIS A 149 -13.97 -13.89 23.75
CA HIS A 149 -13.94 -15.13 24.52
C HIS A 149 -15.34 -15.71 24.64
N THR A 150 -15.56 -16.85 24.03
CA THR A 150 -16.86 -17.57 24.12
C THR A 150 -16.98 -18.28 25.46
N LYS A 151 -18.21 -18.44 25.95
CA LYS A 151 -18.50 -19.18 27.20
C LYS A 151 -17.97 -20.62 27.22
N THR A 152 -17.70 -21.20 26.06
CA THR A 152 -17.10 -22.55 25.85
C THR A 152 -15.58 -22.56 25.93
N GLY A 153 -14.92 -21.45 26.30
CA GLY A 153 -13.46 -21.36 26.39
C GLY A 153 -12.72 -21.18 25.05
N LYS A 154 -13.46 -21.09 23.93
CA LYS A 154 -12.87 -20.78 22.64
C LYS A 154 -12.73 -19.27 22.45
N THR A 155 -11.65 -18.85 21.83
CA THR A 155 -11.40 -17.45 21.48
C THR A 155 -11.68 -17.25 20.00
N LEU A 156 -12.59 -16.35 19.67
CA LEU A 156 -12.86 -15.91 18.30
C LEU A 156 -12.15 -14.57 18.08
N SER A 157 -11.19 -14.55 17.18
CA SER A 157 -10.51 -13.32 16.76
C SER A 157 -11.21 -12.74 15.54
N VAL A 158 -11.54 -11.45 15.61
CA VAL A 158 -12.15 -10.68 14.52
C VAL A 158 -11.17 -9.58 14.13
N ASP A 159 -10.73 -9.58 12.88
CA ASP A 159 -9.88 -8.55 12.31
C ASP A 159 -10.57 -7.94 11.08
N PHE A 160 -10.73 -6.62 11.10
CA PHE A 160 -11.21 -5.84 9.96
C PHE A 160 -10.14 -4.83 9.57
N SER A 161 -9.82 -4.73 8.29
CA SER A 161 -8.96 -3.69 7.75
C SER A 161 -9.62 -2.99 6.57
N LEU A 162 -9.43 -1.68 6.50
CA LEU A 162 -9.81 -0.82 5.39
C LEU A 162 -8.62 0.08 5.09
N ASN A 163 -8.10 -0.01 3.89
CA ASN A 163 -6.97 0.79 3.44
C ASN A 163 -7.30 1.41 2.10
N GLY A 164 -6.75 2.57 1.84
CA GLY A 164 -6.94 3.23 0.56
C GLY A 164 -5.95 4.34 0.33
N ASN A 165 -5.88 4.75 -0.92
CA ASN A 165 -5.11 5.89 -1.35
C ASN A 165 -5.90 6.74 -2.36
N VAL A 166 -5.63 8.03 -2.32
CA VAL A 166 -6.12 9.01 -3.28
C VAL A 166 -4.96 9.88 -3.70
N GLY A 167 -4.74 9.98 -5.01
CA GLY A 167 -3.62 10.77 -5.52
C GLY A 167 -3.40 10.61 -7.01
N GLY A 168 -2.18 10.85 -7.44
CA GLY A 168 -1.77 10.69 -8.83
C GLY A 168 -0.71 11.70 -9.26
N ASN A 169 -0.40 11.65 -10.54
CA ASN A 169 0.55 12.54 -11.18
C ASN A 169 -0.14 13.80 -11.71
N ASN A 170 0.57 14.91 -11.62
CA ASN A 170 0.19 16.19 -12.20
C ASN A 170 1.39 16.72 -12.98
N THR A 171 1.23 16.92 -14.28
CA THR A 171 2.24 17.55 -15.13
C THR A 171 1.65 18.86 -15.63
N GLU A 172 2.31 19.95 -15.31
CA GLU A 172 1.95 21.31 -15.74
C GLU A 172 2.81 21.74 -16.92
N ALA A 173 2.38 22.76 -17.61
CA ALA A 173 3.16 23.37 -18.68
C ALA A 173 4.50 23.87 -18.13
N ASP A 174 5.58 23.60 -18.82
CA ASP A 174 6.93 24.06 -18.50
C ASP A 174 7.34 25.12 -19.54
N PRO A 175 7.34 26.41 -19.18
CA PRO A 175 7.68 27.48 -20.12
C PRO A 175 9.13 27.39 -20.60
N ASP A 176 10.03 26.88 -19.76
CA ASP A 176 11.46 26.80 -20.09
C ASP A 176 11.79 25.63 -21.01
N ALA A 177 10.96 24.59 -21.00
CA ALA A 177 11.10 23.41 -21.86
C ALA A 177 10.20 23.45 -23.11
N PHE A 178 9.53 24.56 -23.40
CA PHE A 178 8.56 24.70 -24.50
C PHE A 178 7.46 23.63 -24.50
N LYS A 179 7.12 23.13 -23.32
CA LYS A 179 6.13 22.08 -23.11
C LYS A 179 4.81 22.68 -22.69
N GLU A 180 3.85 22.70 -23.58
CA GLU A 180 2.51 23.26 -23.37
C GLU A 180 1.49 22.21 -22.85
N THR A 181 1.92 20.96 -22.67
CA THR A 181 0.99 19.88 -22.30
C THR A 181 0.74 19.83 -20.82
N TYR A 182 -0.55 19.84 -20.46
CA TYR A 182 -1.03 19.57 -19.12
C TYR A 182 -1.59 18.15 -19.05
N THR A 183 -1.09 17.35 -18.12
CA THR A 183 -1.59 15.98 -17.92
C THR A 183 -1.86 15.75 -16.45
N LYS A 184 -3.04 15.23 -16.14
CA LYS A 184 -3.45 14.87 -14.79
C LYS A 184 -3.95 13.44 -14.77
N SER A 185 -3.19 12.54 -14.15
CA SER A 185 -3.62 11.17 -13.90
C SER A 185 -4.01 10.97 -12.45
N ARG A 186 -4.99 10.10 -12.21
CA ARG A 186 -5.42 9.71 -10.87
C ARG A 186 -5.21 8.21 -10.68
N ASP A 187 -4.69 7.88 -9.51
CA ASP A 187 -4.47 6.51 -9.08
C ASP A 187 -5.08 6.36 -7.68
N ASN A 188 -6.36 6.02 -7.66
CA ASN A 188 -7.13 5.87 -6.44
C ASN A 188 -7.45 4.39 -6.25
N ALA A 189 -7.21 3.88 -5.05
CA ALA A 189 -7.52 2.51 -4.70
C ALA A 189 -8.13 2.43 -3.30
N LEU A 190 -9.03 1.45 -3.11
CA LEU A 190 -9.63 1.13 -1.84
C LEU A 190 -9.72 -0.39 -1.73
N TRP A 191 -9.27 -0.96 -0.62
CA TRP A 191 -9.39 -2.38 -0.35
C TRP A 191 -9.72 -2.62 1.12
N SER A 192 -10.45 -3.69 1.37
CA SER A 192 -10.85 -4.07 2.72
C SER A 192 -10.74 -5.57 2.91
N SER A 193 -10.47 -6.00 4.12
CA SER A 193 -10.52 -7.40 4.53
C SER A 193 -11.28 -7.56 5.83
N LEU A 194 -11.94 -8.70 5.97
CA LEU A 194 -12.58 -9.12 7.22
C LEU A 194 -12.25 -10.58 7.44
N SER A 195 -11.57 -10.89 8.53
CA SER A 195 -11.18 -12.25 8.89
C SER A 195 -11.72 -12.65 10.25
N PHE A 196 -12.12 -13.92 10.34
CA PHE A 196 -12.58 -14.57 11.57
C PHE A 196 -11.70 -15.81 11.80
N ASN A 197 -11.01 -15.84 12.93
CA ASN A 197 -10.20 -16.98 13.33
C ASN A 197 -10.75 -17.54 14.66
N PRO A 198 -11.27 -18.80 14.64
CA PRO A 198 -11.82 -19.47 15.81
C PRO A 198 -10.74 -19.98 16.76
#